data_1ddf289e3f63d1b03a8532e365c4ff83
#
_entry.id   1ddf289e3f63d1b03a8532e365c4ff83
#
_cell.length_a   1.000
_cell.length_b   1.000
_cell.length_c   1.000
_cell.angle_alpha   90.00
_cell.angle_beta   90.00
_cell.angle_gamma   90.00
#
_symmetry.space_group_name_H-M   'P 1'
#
loop_
_entity.id
_entity.type
_entity.pdbx_description
1 polymer ?
#
loop_
_entity_poly.entity_id
_entity_poly.type
_entity_poly.pdbx_seq_one_letter_code
_entity_poly.pdbx_strand_id
1 'polypeptide(L)'
;MTAKTGIGQDSHAFEETPGKPLILAGIKLDYPIGLKGNSDADVVLHSITNAISSITGINILGSVADQLCQQGVTDSSSYLKLALDDLRDWKISHIAIAIECLKPRISPQIESMKKSIAKLCHINQADVGITATTGEGLTAFGKGEGIQAITIVTVNKA
;
A
#
# COMPACT_ATOMS: atom_id res chain seq x y z
N MET A 1 -11.98 -0.62 -26.10
CA MET A 1 -11.50 -0.46 -24.70
C MET A 1 -10.27 -1.31 -24.51
N THR A 2 -9.19 -0.74 -24.03
CA THR A 2 -7.94 -1.47 -23.75
C THR A 2 -7.75 -1.49 -22.22
N ALA A 3 -7.37 -2.66 -21.67
CA ALA A 3 -7.09 -2.82 -20.24
C ALA A 3 -5.62 -3.21 -20.02
N LYS A 4 -5.06 -2.78 -18.89
CA LYS A 4 -3.78 -3.25 -18.36
C LYS A 4 -3.94 -3.63 -16.90
N THR A 5 -3.13 -4.58 -16.46
CA THR A 5 -3.08 -4.99 -15.07
C THR A 5 -1.63 -4.96 -14.59
N GLY A 6 -1.40 -4.36 -13.44
CA GLY A 6 -0.12 -4.31 -12.77
C GLY A 6 -0.18 -5.01 -11.41
N ILE A 7 0.93 -5.62 -11.02
CA ILE A 7 1.12 -6.21 -9.70
C ILE A 7 2.21 -5.44 -8.95
N GLY A 8 1.98 -5.22 -7.66
CA GLY A 8 2.95 -4.62 -6.76
C GLY A 8 2.97 -5.34 -5.43
N GLN A 9 4.11 -5.30 -4.78
CA GLN A 9 4.35 -5.90 -3.49
C GLN A 9 5.19 -4.96 -2.65
N ASP A 10 4.93 -4.93 -1.34
CA ASP A 10 5.83 -4.35 -0.36
C ASP A 10 5.72 -5.09 0.98
N SER A 11 6.80 -5.08 1.75
CA SER A 11 6.84 -5.67 3.08
C SER A 11 7.82 -4.91 3.96
N HIS A 12 7.47 -4.76 5.23
CA HIS A 12 8.33 -4.15 6.24
C HIS A 12 8.26 -4.95 7.55
N ALA A 13 9.39 -5.06 8.23
CA ALA A 13 9.44 -5.59 9.59
C ALA A 13 8.87 -4.57 10.58
N PHE A 14 8.36 -5.03 11.72
CA PHE A 14 8.01 -4.13 12.82
C PHE A 14 9.25 -3.48 13.43
N GLU A 15 9.07 -2.27 13.97
CA GLU A 15 10.06 -1.64 14.83
C GLU A 15 10.31 -2.52 16.07
N GLU A 16 11.49 -2.38 16.70
CA GLU A 16 11.84 -3.13 17.90
C GLU A 16 11.19 -2.55 19.15
N THR A 17 10.86 -1.26 19.11
CA THR A 17 10.29 -0.52 20.24
C THR A 17 9.07 0.29 19.80
N PRO A 18 8.10 0.53 20.72
CA PRO A 18 6.99 1.43 20.47
C PRO A 18 7.46 2.87 20.21
N GLY A 19 6.63 3.66 19.51
CA GLY A 19 6.86 5.10 19.26
C GLY A 19 6.50 5.53 17.85
N LYS A 20 6.88 4.76 16.84
CA LYS A 20 6.44 5.01 15.48
C LYS A 20 5.00 4.53 15.29
N PRO A 21 4.09 5.36 14.75
CA PRO A 21 2.72 4.92 14.50
C PRO A 21 2.68 3.85 13.40
N LEU A 22 1.73 2.92 13.49
CA LEU A 22 1.42 1.99 12.42
C LEU A 22 0.43 2.67 11.45
N ILE A 23 0.88 2.93 10.23
CA ILE A 23 0.08 3.50 9.16
C ILE A 23 -0.12 2.44 8.07
N LEU A 24 -1.36 2.13 7.72
CA LEU A 24 -1.72 1.23 6.63
C LEU A 24 -2.86 1.83 5.81
N ALA A 25 -2.73 1.84 4.50
CA ALA A 25 -3.71 2.45 3.60
C ALA A 25 -3.99 3.93 3.90
N GLY A 26 -2.99 4.67 4.38
CA GLY A 26 -3.10 6.08 4.73
C GLY A 26 -3.84 6.34 6.04
N ILE A 27 -4.16 5.32 6.84
CA ILE A 27 -4.82 5.48 8.14
C ILE A 27 -3.94 4.96 9.28
N LYS A 28 -3.99 5.65 10.41
CA LYS A 28 -3.31 5.23 11.64
C LYS A 28 -4.14 4.15 12.33
N LEU A 29 -3.53 2.99 12.58
CA LEU A 29 -4.13 1.92 13.35
C LEU A 29 -3.81 2.08 14.84
N ASP A 30 -4.73 1.65 15.69
CA ASP A 30 -4.51 1.54 17.14
C ASP A 30 -3.67 0.28 17.43
N TYR A 31 -2.37 0.44 17.26
CA TYR A 31 -1.36 -0.60 17.49
C TYR A 31 -0.05 0.04 17.95
N PRO A 32 0.61 -0.49 18.99
CA PRO A 32 1.70 0.21 19.67
C PRO A 32 3.01 0.27 18.86
N ILE A 33 3.17 -0.56 17.84
CA ILE A 33 4.43 -0.69 17.10
C ILE A 33 4.20 -0.43 15.62
N GLY A 34 4.97 0.49 15.05
CA GLY A 34 4.97 0.78 13.61
C GLY A 34 5.92 -0.11 12.82
N LEU A 35 5.99 0.12 11.52
CA LEU A 35 6.88 -0.61 10.61
C LEU A 35 8.20 0.15 10.40
N LYS A 36 9.29 -0.60 10.28
CA LYS A 36 10.63 -0.06 9.99
C LYS A 36 10.66 0.54 8.58
N GLY A 37 11.30 1.69 8.45
CA GLY A 37 11.51 2.36 7.17
C GLY A 37 11.75 3.85 7.36
N ASN A 38 12.30 4.52 6.35
CA ASN A 38 12.59 5.95 6.36
C ASN A 38 11.33 6.82 6.21
N SER A 39 10.29 6.27 5.56
CA SER A 39 8.96 6.86 5.45
C SER A 39 8.06 6.37 6.59
N ASP A 40 6.75 6.60 6.48
CA ASP A 40 5.75 6.00 7.36
C ASP A 40 5.65 4.46 7.19
N ALA A 41 6.34 3.90 6.19
CA ALA A 41 6.39 2.48 5.85
C ALA A 41 5.01 1.85 5.62
N ASP A 42 4.09 2.59 5.01
CA ASP A 42 2.75 2.10 4.64
C ASP A 42 2.85 1.06 3.51
N VAL A 43 2.94 -0.21 3.87
CA VAL A 43 3.09 -1.32 2.91
C VAL A 43 1.93 -1.41 1.93
N VAL A 44 0.73 -0.97 2.34
CA VAL A 44 -0.46 -1.01 1.49
C VAL A 44 -0.34 0.04 0.38
N LEU A 45 -0.08 1.30 0.73
CA LEU A 45 0.11 2.36 -0.27
C LEU A 45 1.35 2.11 -1.13
N HIS A 46 2.42 1.55 -0.56
CA HIS A 46 3.61 1.16 -1.33
C HIS A 46 3.30 0.05 -2.33
N SER A 47 2.53 -0.96 -1.97
CA SER A 47 2.16 -2.02 -2.91
C SER A 47 1.28 -1.52 -4.06
N ILE A 48 0.38 -0.57 -3.80
CA ILE A 48 -0.41 0.10 -4.84
C ILE A 48 0.51 0.91 -5.76
N THR A 49 1.42 1.70 -5.19
CA THR A 49 2.40 2.50 -5.93
C THR A 49 3.23 1.62 -6.87
N ASN A 50 3.74 0.48 -6.38
CA ASN A 50 4.48 -0.48 -7.20
C ASN A 50 3.62 -1.13 -8.28
N ALA A 51 2.35 -1.44 -8.01
CA ALA A 51 1.44 -1.97 -9.01
C ALA A 51 1.22 -0.98 -10.17
N ILE A 52 1.06 0.30 -9.85
CA ILE A 52 0.95 1.36 -10.87
C ILE A 52 2.27 1.51 -11.63
N SER A 53 3.41 1.51 -10.95
CA SER A 53 4.74 1.56 -11.58
C SER A 53 4.96 0.40 -12.56
N SER A 54 4.42 -0.79 -12.28
CA SER A 54 4.50 -1.93 -13.20
C SER A 54 3.64 -1.74 -14.47
N ILE A 55 2.62 -0.89 -14.43
CA ILE A 55 1.81 -0.51 -15.61
C ILE A 55 2.50 0.56 -16.44
N THR A 56 3.04 1.59 -15.78
CA THR A 56 3.60 2.79 -16.42
C THR A 56 5.05 2.60 -16.86
N GLY A 57 5.78 1.68 -16.22
CA GLY A 57 7.23 1.54 -16.40
C GLY A 57 8.05 2.61 -15.67
N ILE A 58 7.41 3.45 -14.83
CA ILE A 58 8.06 4.53 -14.07
C ILE A 58 8.13 4.14 -12.60
N ASN A 59 9.35 3.96 -12.09
CA ASN A 59 9.59 3.59 -10.70
C ASN A 59 9.52 4.81 -9.79
N ILE A 60 8.67 4.76 -8.79
CA ILE A 60 8.56 5.80 -7.75
C ILE A 60 9.26 5.35 -6.46
N LEU A 61 8.98 4.14 -5.99
CA LEU A 61 9.65 3.60 -4.80
C LEU A 61 11.08 3.18 -5.15
N GLY A 62 12.04 3.73 -4.41
CA GLY A 62 13.48 3.68 -4.68
C GLY A 62 14.04 5.10 -4.69
N SER A 63 14.83 5.48 -5.69
CA SER A 63 15.54 6.76 -5.69
C SER A 63 14.63 8.00 -5.59
N VAL A 64 13.47 8.00 -6.21
CA VAL A 64 12.51 9.12 -6.14
C VAL A 64 11.98 9.27 -4.71
N ALA A 65 11.48 8.19 -4.12
CA ALA A 65 10.98 8.20 -2.75
C ALA A 65 12.09 8.50 -1.73
N ASP A 66 13.30 7.97 -1.93
CA ASP A 66 14.45 8.23 -1.06
C ASP A 66 14.83 9.71 -1.05
N GLN A 67 14.84 10.37 -2.22
CA GLN A 67 15.09 11.81 -2.32
C GLN A 67 14.00 12.62 -1.59
N LEU A 68 12.73 12.23 -1.73
CA LEU A 68 11.62 12.87 -1.04
C LEU A 68 11.72 12.69 0.48
N CYS A 69 12.09 11.50 0.95
CA CYS A 69 12.35 11.23 2.37
C CYS A 69 13.46 12.13 2.92
N GLN A 70 14.55 12.30 2.18
CA GLN A 70 15.66 13.20 2.57
C GLN A 70 15.21 14.66 2.66
N GLN A 71 14.19 15.06 1.91
CA GLN A 71 13.56 16.39 1.96
C GLN A 71 12.47 16.49 3.03
N GLY A 72 12.25 15.45 3.84
CA GLY A 72 11.25 15.42 4.90
C GLY A 72 9.85 14.97 4.47
N VAL A 73 9.67 14.52 3.23
CA VAL A 73 8.40 13.97 2.73
C VAL A 73 8.34 12.49 3.04
N THR A 74 7.69 12.13 4.14
CA THR A 74 7.63 10.75 4.66
C THR A 74 6.24 10.10 4.56
N ASP A 75 5.23 10.85 4.13
CA ASP A 75 3.87 10.36 3.90
C ASP A 75 3.80 9.60 2.58
N SER A 76 3.51 8.30 2.64
CA SER A 76 3.43 7.42 1.48
C SER A 76 2.31 7.79 0.50
N SER A 77 1.31 8.54 0.92
CA SER A 77 0.29 9.09 0.00
C SER A 77 0.91 10.04 -1.04
N SER A 78 1.99 10.71 -0.69
CA SER A 78 2.73 11.58 -1.62
C SER A 78 3.41 10.78 -2.74
N TYR A 79 3.94 9.61 -2.43
CA TYR A 79 4.55 8.71 -3.43
C TYR A 79 3.48 8.10 -4.33
N LEU A 80 2.36 7.66 -3.74
CA LEU A 80 1.22 7.16 -4.51
C LEU A 80 0.69 8.22 -5.48
N LYS A 81 0.61 9.48 -5.05
CA LYS A 81 0.16 10.59 -5.91
C LYS A 81 1.03 10.71 -7.16
N LEU A 82 2.35 10.63 -7.03
CA LEU A 82 3.25 10.67 -8.18
C LEU A 82 2.98 9.52 -9.16
N ALA A 83 2.79 8.29 -8.66
CA ALA A 83 2.46 7.16 -9.50
C ALA A 83 1.10 7.33 -10.21
N LEU A 84 0.10 7.89 -9.53
CA LEU A 84 -1.21 8.20 -10.12
C LEU A 84 -1.09 9.24 -11.25
N ASP A 85 -0.26 10.28 -11.06
CA ASP A 85 -0.03 11.30 -12.09
C ASP A 85 0.61 10.69 -13.35
N ASP A 86 1.42 9.65 -13.21
CA ASP A 86 2.06 8.93 -14.33
C ASP A 86 1.09 8.07 -15.15
N LEU A 87 -0.10 7.75 -14.62
CA LEU A 87 -1.13 7.01 -15.37
C LEU A 87 -1.67 7.78 -16.56
N ARG A 88 -1.63 9.11 -16.53
CA ARG A 88 -2.11 9.99 -17.62
C ARG A 88 -3.57 9.69 -18.01
N ASP A 89 -3.77 9.14 -19.21
CA ASP A 89 -5.11 8.84 -19.76
C ASP A 89 -5.69 7.50 -19.25
N TRP A 90 -4.91 6.72 -18.52
CA TRP A 90 -5.40 5.48 -17.93
C TRP A 90 -6.22 5.75 -16.67
N LYS A 91 -7.35 5.06 -16.54
CA LYS A 91 -8.23 5.17 -15.38
C LYS A 91 -8.23 3.86 -14.61
N ILE A 92 -8.04 3.95 -13.29
CA ILE A 92 -8.16 2.77 -12.43
C ILE A 92 -9.62 2.30 -12.43
N SER A 93 -9.82 1.01 -12.70
CA SER A 93 -11.14 0.37 -12.64
C SER A 93 -11.30 -0.55 -11.43
N HIS A 94 -10.21 -1.09 -10.90
CA HIS A 94 -10.23 -1.94 -9.72
C HIS A 94 -8.86 -2.02 -9.04
N ILE A 95 -8.88 -2.10 -7.71
CA ILE A 95 -7.69 -2.39 -6.89
C ILE A 95 -8.02 -3.59 -5.99
N ALA A 96 -7.24 -4.67 -6.11
CA ALA A 96 -7.33 -5.85 -5.27
C ALA A 96 -6.08 -5.94 -4.40
N ILE A 97 -6.25 -6.09 -3.09
CA ILE A 97 -5.16 -6.10 -2.11
C ILE A 97 -5.27 -7.33 -1.22
N ALA A 98 -4.17 -8.06 -1.07
CA ALA A 98 -4.01 -9.14 -0.11
C ALA A 98 -2.99 -8.71 0.94
N ILE A 99 -3.36 -8.79 2.22
CA ILE A 99 -2.51 -8.44 3.35
C ILE A 99 -2.23 -9.69 4.18
N GLU A 100 -0.96 -9.96 4.48
CA GLU A 100 -0.55 -11.00 5.42
C GLU A 100 0.04 -10.36 6.67
N CYS A 101 -0.59 -10.63 7.82
CA CYS A 101 -0.25 -9.98 9.08
C CYS A 101 -0.82 -10.79 10.25
N LEU A 102 0.06 -11.27 11.14
CA LEU A 102 -0.40 -11.96 12.35
C LEU A 102 -1.15 -11.00 13.29
N LYS A 103 -0.59 -9.82 13.51
CA LYS A 103 -1.15 -8.72 14.34
C LYS A 103 -0.72 -7.37 13.75
N PRO A 104 -1.58 -6.33 13.88
CA PRO A 104 -2.94 -6.33 14.42
C PRO A 104 -3.93 -7.10 13.54
N ARG A 105 -5.16 -7.32 14.04
CA ARG A 105 -6.24 -7.86 13.21
C ARG A 105 -6.66 -6.80 12.17
N ILE A 106 -6.57 -7.17 10.91
CA ILE A 106 -6.85 -6.24 9.80
C ILE A 106 -8.36 -6.15 9.51
N SER A 107 -9.10 -7.26 9.67
CA SER A 107 -10.52 -7.32 9.31
C SER A 107 -11.38 -6.15 9.82
N PRO A 108 -11.25 -5.67 11.07
CA PRO A 108 -12.04 -4.53 11.55
C PRO A 108 -11.71 -3.21 10.86
N GLN A 109 -10.57 -3.12 10.17
CA GLN A 109 -10.08 -1.90 9.52
C GLN A 109 -10.35 -1.86 8.02
N ILE A 110 -10.81 -2.98 7.42
CA ILE A 110 -10.93 -3.12 5.96
C ILE A 110 -11.81 -2.01 5.36
N GLU A 111 -12.96 -1.73 5.93
CA GLU A 111 -13.87 -0.70 5.36
C GLU A 111 -13.25 0.71 5.43
N SER A 112 -12.57 1.05 6.52
CA SER A 112 -11.85 2.33 6.64
C SER A 112 -10.69 2.43 5.67
N MET A 113 -9.94 1.34 5.47
CA MET A 113 -8.86 1.27 4.47
C MET A 113 -9.39 1.43 3.05
N LYS A 114 -10.46 0.74 2.69
CA LYS A 114 -11.12 0.86 1.36
C LYS A 114 -11.54 2.29 1.09
N LYS A 115 -12.16 2.94 2.07
CA LYS A 115 -12.59 4.35 1.96
C LYS A 115 -11.40 5.29 1.73
N SER A 116 -10.31 5.10 2.47
CA SER A 116 -9.09 5.90 2.33
C SER A 116 -8.46 5.72 0.95
N ILE A 117 -8.29 4.47 0.49
CA ILE A 117 -7.72 4.16 -0.82
C ILE A 117 -8.58 4.72 -1.94
N ALA A 118 -9.89 4.55 -1.86
CA ALA A 118 -10.84 5.07 -2.86
C ALA A 118 -10.73 6.59 -3.00
N LYS A 119 -10.60 7.31 -1.87
CA LYS A 119 -10.39 8.76 -1.86
C LYS A 119 -9.06 9.15 -2.50
N LEU A 120 -7.97 8.47 -2.13
CA LEU A 120 -6.63 8.75 -2.65
C LEU A 120 -6.52 8.48 -4.15
N CYS A 121 -7.15 7.41 -4.63
CA CYS A 121 -7.10 6.97 -6.02
C CYS A 121 -8.23 7.52 -6.90
N HIS A 122 -9.14 8.32 -6.33
CA HIS A 122 -10.29 8.92 -7.05
C HIS A 122 -11.20 7.87 -7.73
N ILE A 123 -11.47 6.76 -7.03
CA ILE A 123 -12.37 5.69 -7.47
C ILE A 123 -13.49 5.44 -6.46
N ASN A 124 -14.47 4.62 -6.81
CA ASN A 124 -15.49 4.23 -5.84
C ASN A 124 -14.95 3.24 -4.82
N GLN A 125 -15.45 3.27 -3.59
CA GLN A 125 -15.08 2.31 -2.55
C GLN A 125 -15.38 0.86 -2.96
N ALA A 126 -16.43 0.64 -3.75
CA ALA A 126 -16.80 -0.67 -4.29
C ALA A 126 -15.74 -1.26 -5.25
N ASP A 127 -14.88 -0.41 -5.83
CA ASP A 127 -13.82 -0.81 -6.74
C ASP A 127 -12.49 -1.14 -6.00
N VAL A 128 -12.51 -1.15 -4.67
CA VAL A 128 -11.39 -1.57 -3.82
C VAL A 128 -11.74 -2.85 -3.09
N GLY A 129 -10.99 -3.92 -3.33
CA GLY A 129 -11.10 -5.19 -2.62
C GLY A 129 -9.90 -5.40 -1.69
N ILE A 130 -10.13 -5.79 -0.44
CA ILE A 130 -9.09 -6.13 0.52
C ILE A 130 -9.41 -7.46 1.16
N THR A 131 -8.45 -8.38 1.13
CA THR A 131 -8.46 -9.61 1.93
C THR A 131 -7.29 -9.61 2.89
N ALA A 132 -7.43 -10.26 4.02
CA ALA A 132 -6.38 -10.38 5.01
C ALA A 132 -6.28 -11.82 5.51
N THR A 133 -5.05 -12.28 5.71
CA THR A 133 -4.73 -13.58 6.33
C THR A 133 -3.72 -13.39 7.44
N THR A 134 -3.77 -14.23 8.47
CA THR A 134 -2.73 -14.28 9.51
C THR A 134 -1.45 -14.96 9.04
N GLY A 135 -1.48 -15.72 7.92
CA GLY A 135 -0.34 -16.45 7.39
C GLY A 135 -0.07 -17.79 8.09
N GLU A 136 -0.92 -18.19 9.05
CA GLU A 136 -0.87 -19.51 9.71
C GLU A 136 0.50 -19.89 10.33
N GLY A 137 1.34 -18.89 10.67
CA GLY A 137 2.68 -19.12 11.20
C GLY A 137 3.72 -19.65 10.19
N LEU A 138 3.39 -19.66 8.90
CA LEU A 138 4.23 -20.26 7.86
C LEU A 138 5.32 -19.31 7.31
N THR A 139 5.09 -18.01 7.38
CA THR A 139 6.01 -16.98 6.90
C THR A 139 6.50 -16.10 8.04
N ALA A 140 7.47 -15.23 7.78
CA ALA A 140 7.87 -14.20 8.72
C ALA A 140 6.68 -13.32 9.16
N PHE A 141 5.80 -12.98 8.22
CA PHE A 141 4.59 -12.19 8.49
C PHE A 141 3.58 -12.98 9.32
N GLY A 142 3.41 -14.26 9.03
CA GLY A 142 2.59 -15.18 9.80
C GLY A 142 3.15 -15.47 11.21
N LYS A 143 4.43 -15.24 11.42
CA LYS A 143 5.10 -15.31 12.74
C LYS A 143 5.07 -13.98 13.51
N GLY A 144 4.55 -12.92 12.91
CA GLY A 144 4.43 -11.61 13.54
C GLY A 144 5.68 -10.73 13.46
N GLU A 145 6.58 -11.00 12.52
CA GLU A 145 7.81 -10.22 12.34
C GLU A 145 7.61 -8.95 11.51
N GLY A 146 6.50 -8.86 10.77
CA GLY A 146 6.19 -7.71 9.91
C GLY A 146 4.85 -7.86 9.22
N ILE A 147 4.62 -7.01 8.22
CA ILE A 147 3.42 -6.99 7.38
C ILE A 147 3.83 -7.02 5.91
N GLN A 148 3.13 -7.81 5.10
CA GLN A 148 3.24 -7.83 3.65
C GLN A 148 1.91 -7.44 3.01
N ALA A 149 1.97 -6.67 1.92
CA ALA A 149 0.85 -6.39 1.03
C ALA A 149 1.23 -6.73 -0.41
N ILE A 150 0.29 -7.39 -1.10
CA ILE A 150 0.36 -7.65 -2.54
C ILE A 150 -0.87 -7.01 -3.15
N THR A 151 -0.67 -6.21 -4.20
CA THR A 151 -1.74 -5.46 -4.86
C THR A 151 -1.76 -5.74 -6.34
N ILE A 152 -2.97 -5.88 -6.89
CA ILE A 152 -3.24 -5.86 -8.33
C ILE A 152 -4.06 -4.60 -8.63
N VAL A 153 -3.58 -3.78 -9.58
CA VAL A 153 -4.29 -2.62 -10.10
C VAL A 153 -4.67 -2.89 -11.53
N THR A 154 -5.95 -2.74 -11.85
CA THR A 154 -6.44 -2.79 -13.23
C THR A 154 -6.82 -1.40 -13.68
N VAL A 155 -6.35 -1.02 -14.88
CA VAL A 155 -6.63 0.26 -15.51
C VAL A 155 -7.23 0.06 -16.90
N ASN A 156 -8.10 0.96 -17.29
CA ASN A 156 -8.73 0.99 -18.61
C ASN A 156 -8.43 2.31 -19.32
N LYS A 157 -8.40 2.23 -20.64
CA LYS A 157 -8.34 3.39 -21.53
C LYS A 157 -9.40 3.24 -22.60
N ALA A 158 -10.15 4.31 -22.86
CA ALA A 158 -11.15 4.40 -23.90
C ALA A 158 -10.53 4.22 -25.31
#